data_2b0ac6fed402e03499f93ad12169ddc0
#
_entry.id   2b0ac6fed402e03499f93ad12169ddc0
#
_cell.length_a   1.000
_cell.length_b   1.000
_cell.length_c   1.000
_cell.angle_alpha   90.00
_cell.angle_beta   90.00
_cell.angle_gamma   90.00
#
_symmetry.space_group_name_H-M   'P 1'
#
loop_
_entity.id
_entity.type
_entity.pdbx_description
1 polymer ?
#
loop_
_entity_poly.entity_id
_entity_poly.type
_entity_poly.pdbx_seq_one_letter_code
_entity_poly.pdbx_strand_id
1 'polypeptide(L)'
;MGSLVGAFVDKHNPKLGKYRSYLILAGIPLTGFAILCFWNGFSGSLVYAYFTYVGLSMLYTLINVPYGALNASLTRDTDEITTLTSVRMFLANTGGLAVAYGIPKLVASLSADGMTNTAESANAWFYTMAIYAIAGLLLLVFCFTQCKERVVMDAKETEKVQVSDLWEEFKRNRPLRILAFFFITAFAMMAVGNSAGSYYMLYNVHGTSDQMANFMALGSIPAFIFMPLVPWIKRKIGKRAMFNVFLSIAIVGMALLYIISMIPSLKSQIWLVYVAQFIKSTGVIVATGYMWALVPEVISYGEYTTGKRISGIVNALTGIFYKAGMALGGVVPGLVLAYVGFDKNNAVSQSPLAEQGILWLVAIIPAILLIIAMFIISKYELDDERIDEINKEIENRNR
;
A
#
# COMPACT_ATOMS: atom_id res chain seq x y z
N MET A 1 -8.30 -4.80 15.02
CA MET A 1 -7.01 -5.24 15.54
C MET A 1 -6.00 -4.09 15.68
N GLY A 2 -5.77 -3.23 14.69
CA GLY A 2 -4.78 -2.15 14.78
C GLY A 2 -4.96 -1.20 15.96
N SER A 3 -6.17 -0.80 16.27
CA SER A 3 -6.50 0.05 17.43
C SER A 3 -6.27 -0.64 18.79
N LEU A 4 -6.52 -1.94 18.89
CA LEU A 4 -6.22 -2.73 20.10
C LEU A 4 -4.71 -2.87 20.30
N VAL A 5 -3.96 -3.11 19.22
CA VAL A 5 -2.50 -3.17 19.24
C VAL A 5 -1.91 -1.80 19.57
N GLY A 6 -2.44 -0.72 19.00
CA GLY A 6 -2.03 0.65 19.34
C GLY A 6 -2.22 0.94 20.83
N ALA A 7 -3.39 0.65 21.38
CA ALA A 7 -3.67 0.82 22.80
C ALA A 7 -2.77 -0.06 23.70
N PHE A 8 -2.43 -1.27 23.26
CA PHE A 8 -1.50 -2.14 23.94
C PHE A 8 -0.08 -1.57 23.96
N VAL A 9 0.41 -1.11 22.80
CA VAL A 9 1.73 -0.48 22.65
C VAL A 9 1.84 0.80 23.47
N ASP A 10 0.80 1.60 23.50
CA ASP A 10 0.78 2.86 24.26
C ASP A 10 0.81 2.65 25.78
N LYS A 11 0.23 1.53 26.25
CA LYS A 11 0.24 1.16 27.68
C LYS A 11 1.58 0.62 28.16
N HIS A 12 2.38 0.03 27.28
CA HIS A 12 3.63 -0.65 27.65
C HIS A 12 4.82 0.19 27.19
N ASN A 13 5.70 0.51 28.12
CA ASN A 13 6.95 1.22 27.84
C ASN A 13 8.14 0.30 28.11
N PRO A 14 8.55 -0.55 27.17
CA PRO A 14 9.67 -1.45 27.34
C PRO A 14 10.98 -0.68 27.55
N LYS A 15 11.89 -1.23 28.40
CA LYS A 15 13.18 -0.61 28.73
C LYS A 15 14.10 -0.32 27.53
N LEU A 16 13.89 -1.01 26.41
CA LEU A 16 14.72 -0.88 25.19
C LEU A 16 14.20 0.15 24.20
N GLY A 17 13.15 0.91 24.52
CA GLY A 17 12.46 1.89 23.69
C GLY A 17 10.98 1.56 23.49
N LYS A 18 10.12 2.59 23.40
CA LYS A 18 8.66 2.43 23.36
C LYS A 18 8.20 1.70 22.10
N TYR A 19 8.74 2.06 20.94
CA TYR A 19 8.33 1.51 19.65
C TYR A 19 9.33 0.49 19.09
N ARG A 20 10.64 0.79 19.17
CA ARG A 20 11.67 -0.07 18.59
C ARG A 20 11.75 -1.45 19.24
N SER A 21 11.39 -1.60 20.51
CA SER A 21 11.42 -2.90 21.22
C SER A 21 10.53 -3.94 20.55
N TYR A 22 9.39 -3.51 19.95
CA TYR A 22 8.47 -4.41 19.29
C TYR A 22 9.04 -5.00 17.99
N LEU A 23 10.04 -4.35 17.38
CA LEU A 23 10.72 -4.87 16.17
C LEU A 23 11.41 -6.22 16.48
N ILE A 24 11.94 -6.37 17.70
CA ILE A 24 12.57 -7.63 18.12
C ILE A 24 11.56 -8.55 18.80
N LEU A 25 10.81 -8.05 19.79
CA LEU A 25 9.89 -8.87 20.58
C LEU A 25 8.83 -9.57 19.73
N ALA A 26 8.30 -8.89 18.72
CA ALA A 26 7.36 -9.48 17.78
C ALA A 26 8.04 -9.98 16.49
N GLY A 27 9.22 -9.47 16.13
CA GLY A 27 9.98 -9.85 14.93
C GLY A 27 10.43 -11.31 14.95
N ILE A 28 10.96 -11.77 16.08
CA ILE A 28 11.38 -13.17 16.23
C ILE A 28 10.20 -14.15 16.07
N PRO A 29 9.08 -14.02 16.80
CA PRO A 29 7.94 -14.90 16.59
C PRO A 29 7.30 -14.72 15.20
N LEU A 30 7.29 -13.50 14.61
CA LEU A 30 6.82 -13.28 13.24
C LEU A 30 7.59 -14.13 12.24
N THR A 31 8.93 -14.14 12.36
CA THR A 31 9.80 -14.96 11.51
C THR A 31 9.47 -16.44 11.65
N GLY A 32 9.28 -16.92 12.89
CA GLY A 32 8.86 -18.30 13.15
C GLY A 32 7.53 -18.65 12.47
N PHE A 33 6.50 -17.81 12.63
CA PHE A 33 5.21 -18.02 11.98
C PHE A 33 5.28 -17.92 10.46
N ALA A 34 6.12 -17.04 9.92
CA ALA A 34 6.34 -16.92 8.47
C ALA A 34 6.92 -18.22 7.90
N ILE A 35 7.87 -18.83 8.59
CA ILE A 35 8.45 -20.13 8.19
C ILE A 35 7.42 -21.25 8.35
N LEU A 36 6.68 -21.28 9.47
CA LEU A 36 5.66 -22.30 9.72
C LEU A 36 4.52 -22.27 8.69
N CYS A 37 4.15 -21.09 8.15
CA CYS A 37 3.13 -21.01 7.10
C CYS A 37 3.46 -21.82 5.83
N PHE A 38 4.74 -22.06 5.57
CA PHE A 38 5.21 -22.81 4.39
C PHE A 38 5.75 -24.20 4.73
N TRP A 39 5.62 -24.64 5.99
CA TRP A 39 6.05 -25.98 6.39
C TRP A 39 5.03 -27.05 5.98
N ASN A 40 5.51 -28.05 5.27
CA ASN A 40 4.66 -29.10 4.66
C ASN A 40 4.26 -30.24 5.62
N GLY A 41 4.76 -30.24 6.88
CA GLY A 41 4.53 -31.35 7.82
C GLY A 41 3.07 -31.61 8.17
N PHE A 42 2.18 -30.62 7.98
CA PHE A 42 0.73 -30.71 8.19
C PHE A 42 -0.04 -30.26 6.94
N SER A 43 0.48 -30.57 5.75
CA SER A 43 -0.17 -30.28 4.48
C SER A 43 -1.56 -30.92 4.44
N GLY A 44 -2.60 -30.09 4.19
CA GLY A 44 -4.00 -30.52 4.19
C GLY A 44 -4.77 -30.23 5.49
N SER A 45 -4.12 -29.83 6.59
CA SER A 45 -4.81 -29.39 7.80
C SER A 45 -5.26 -27.94 7.72
N LEU A 46 -6.56 -27.71 7.56
CA LEU A 46 -7.14 -26.37 7.59
C LEU A 46 -6.89 -25.67 8.93
N VAL A 47 -6.93 -26.38 10.04
CA VAL A 47 -6.67 -25.82 11.39
C VAL A 47 -5.25 -25.29 11.48
N TYR A 48 -4.28 -26.02 10.95
CA TYR A 48 -2.88 -25.58 10.90
C TYR A 48 -2.73 -24.31 10.05
N ALA A 49 -3.32 -24.28 8.86
CA ALA A 49 -3.27 -23.13 7.97
C ALA A 49 -3.90 -21.88 8.61
N TYR A 50 -5.06 -22.01 9.24
CA TYR A 50 -5.68 -20.89 9.97
C TYR A 50 -4.83 -20.42 11.15
N PHE A 51 -4.31 -21.33 11.95
CA PHE A 51 -3.49 -21.00 13.12
C PHE A 51 -2.24 -20.22 12.71
N THR A 52 -1.49 -20.72 11.71
CA THR A 52 -0.25 -20.08 11.26
C THR A 52 -0.52 -18.75 10.58
N TYR A 53 -1.55 -18.65 9.72
CA TYR A 53 -1.89 -17.42 9.01
C TYR A 53 -2.44 -16.32 9.94
N VAL A 54 -3.31 -16.68 10.88
CA VAL A 54 -3.86 -15.73 11.86
C VAL A 54 -2.76 -15.26 12.80
N GLY A 55 -1.89 -16.17 13.29
CA GLY A 55 -0.74 -15.83 14.11
C GLY A 55 0.21 -14.88 13.38
N LEU A 56 0.55 -15.18 12.13
CA LEU A 56 1.36 -14.30 11.26
C LEU A 56 0.75 -12.92 11.13
N SER A 57 -0.56 -12.83 10.86
CA SER A 57 -1.28 -11.57 10.67
C SER A 57 -1.33 -10.72 11.95
N MET A 58 -1.49 -11.37 13.11
CA MET A 58 -1.47 -10.70 14.41
C MET A 58 -0.09 -10.12 14.71
N LEU A 59 0.96 -10.91 14.54
CA LEU A 59 2.36 -10.50 14.80
C LEU A 59 2.80 -9.41 13.80
N TYR A 60 2.39 -9.53 12.53
CA TYR A 60 2.62 -8.48 11.54
C TYR A 60 1.99 -7.15 11.97
N THR A 61 0.75 -7.18 12.46
CA THR A 61 0.08 -5.97 12.95
C THR A 61 0.79 -5.39 14.18
N LEU A 62 1.29 -6.27 15.08
CA LEU A 62 2.02 -5.89 16.29
C LEU A 62 3.37 -5.21 15.97
N ILE A 63 3.98 -5.50 14.83
CA ILE A 63 5.20 -4.82 14.36
C ILE A 63 4.85 -3.55 13.57
N ASN A 64 3.88 -3.64 12.67
CA ASN A 64 3.61 -2.57 11.71
C ASN A 64 3.11 -1.28 12.38
N VAL A 65 2.33 -1.39 13.46
CA VAL A 65 1.83 -0.23 14.21
C VAL A 65 2.97 0.54 14.89
N PRO A 66 3.84 -0.07 15.72
CA PRO A 66 4.99 0.63 16.30
C PRO A 66 6.00 1.09 15.26
N TYR A 67 6.22 0.35 14.19
CA TYR A 67 7.11 0.75 13.09
C TYR A 67 6.63 2.03 12.39
N GLY A 68 5.32 2.16 12.19
CA GLY A 68 4.73 3.40 11.68
C GLY A 68 4.93 4.59 12.63
N ALA A 69 4.75 4.36 13.94
CA ALA A 69 4.94 5.38 14.97
C ALA A 69 6.42 5.75 15.18
N LEU A 70 7.35 4.81 14.97
CA LEU A 70 8.78 5.02 15.08
C LEU A 70 9.26 6.15 14.17
N ASN A 71 8.74 6.27 12.95
CA ASN A 71 9.10 7.32 12.00
C ASN A 71 8.86 8.73 12.58
N ALA A 72 7.73 8.92 13.26
CA ALA A 72 7.38 10.19 13.92
C ALA A 72 8.15 10.42 15.22
N SER A 73 8.78 9.39 15.80
CA SER A 73 9.58 9.50 17.03
C SER A 73 11.06 9.76 16.78
N LEU A 74 11.52 9.71 15.54
CA LEU A 74 12.92 9.96 15.18
C LEU A 74 13.26 11.45 15.14
N THR A 75 12.36 12.29 14.62
CA THR A 75 12.55 13.73 14.46
C THR A 75 11.23 14.49 14.50
N ARG A 76 11.29 15.81 14.80
CA ARG A 76 10.16 16.73 14.67
C ARG A 76 10.25 17.62 13.44
N ASP A 77 11.39 17.63 12.77
CA ASP A 77 11.61 18.42 11.57
C ASP A 77 10.81 17.86 10.39
N THR A 78 9.99 18.71 9.78
CA THR A 78 9.07 18.31 8.68
C THR A 78 9.83 17.89 7.42
N ASP A 79 10.97 18.50 7.13
CA ASP A 79 11.80 18.19 5.97
C ASP A 79 12.53 16.86 6.19
N GLU A 80 13.03 16.61 7.40
CA GLU A 80 13.61 15.30 7.77
C GLU A 80 12.55 14.20 7.71
N ILE A 81 11.34 14.42 8.24
CA ILE A 81 10.22 13.46 8.18
C ILE A 81 9.88 13.15 6.72
N THR A 82 9.84 14.17 5.86
CA THR A 82 9.55 14.00 4.42
C THR A 82 10.63 13.15 3.75
N THR A 83 11.90 13.43 4.04
CA THR A 83 13.05 12.69 3.52
C THR A 83 13.02 11.24 3.99
N LEU A 84 12.83 10.99 5.30
CA LEU A 84 12.72 9.65 5.86
C LEU A 84 11.56 8.86 5.24
N THR A 85 10.42 9.50 5.06
CA THR A 85 9.25 8.87 4.43
C THR A 85 9.52 8.52 2.97
N SER A 86 10.17 9.41 2.23
CA SER A 86 10.54 9.19 0.83
C SER A 86 11.51 8.03 0.67
N VAL A 87 12.57 7.99 1.49
CA VAL A 87 13.54 6.88 1.52
C VAL A 87 12.86 5.57 1.91
N ARG A 88 11.96 5.60 2.92
CA ARG A 88 11.19 4.41 3.32
C ARG A 88 10.34 3.87 2.18
N MET A 89 9.64 4.74 1.44
CA MET A 89 8.82 4.32 0.31
C MET A 89 9.64 3.78 -0.85
N PHE A 90 10.78 4.40 -1.14
CA PHE A 90 11.75 3.90 -2.13
C PHE A 90 12.22 2.49 -1.77
N LEU A 91 12.67 2.28 -0.52
CA LEU A 91 13.15 0.98 -0.04
C LEU A 91 12.02 -0.06 0.02
N ALA A 92 10.78 0.34 0.36
CA ALA A 92 9.63 -0.56 0.35
C ALA A 92 9.32 -1.07 -1.07
N ASN A 93 9.38 -0.21 -2.08
CA ASN A 93 9.22 -0.63 -3.48
C ASN A 93 10.39 -1.52 -3.94
N THR A 94 11.63 -1.20 -3.54
CA THR A 94 12.81 -2.04 -3.82
C THR A 94 12.64 -3.43 -3.22
N GLY A 95 12.22 -3.51 -1.95
CA GLY A 95 11.91 -4.77 -1.29
C GLY A 95 10.78 -5.55 -1.97
N GLY A 96 9.72 -4.86 -2.39
CA GLY A 96 8.62 -5.44 -3.14
C GLY A 96 9.09 -6.08 -4.45
N LEU A 97 9.93 -5.40 -5.22
CA LEU A 97 10.53 -5.96 -6.44
C LEU A 97 11.47 -7.13 -6.15
N ALA A 98 12.33 -7.02 -5.13
CA ALA A 98 13.22 -8.10 -4.73
C ALA A 98 12.45 -9.38 -4.36
N VAL A 99 11.31 -9.22 -3.70
CA VAL A 99 10.40 -10.33 -3.37
C VAL A 99 9.73 -10.86 -4.63
N ALA A 100 9.15 -9.98 -5.46
CA ALA A 100 8.38 -10.39 -6.64
C ALA A 100 9.21 -11.15 -7.68
N TYR A 101 10.47 -10.75 -7.87
CA TYR A 101 11.39 -11.44 -8.79
C TYR A 101 12.24 -12.51 -8.11
N GLY A 102 12.69 -12.25 -6.90
CA GLY A 102 13.64 -13.11 -6.21
C GLY A 102 13.00 -14.41 -5.73
N ILE A 103 11.79 -14.37 -5.18
CA ILE A 103 11.12 -15.58 -4.65
C ILE A 103 10.89 -16.61 -5.75
N PRO A 104 10.23 -16.32 -6.89
CA PRO A 104 10.00 -17.33 -7.92
C PRO A 104 11.29 -17.91 -8.48
N LYS A 105 12.32 -17.08 -8.70
CA LYS A 105 13.62 -17.55 -9.17
C LYS A 105 14.32 -18.47 -8.17
N LEU A 106 14.27 -18.11 -6.88
CA LEU A 106 14.90 -18.94 -5.85
C LEU A 106 14.14 -20.25 -5.66
N VAL A 107 12.81 -20.22 -5.71
CA VAL A 107 11.99 -21.44 -5.66
C VAL A 107 12.33 -22.33 -6.85
N ALA A 108 12.36 -21.81 -8.08
CA ALA A 108 12.72 -22.58 -9.28
C ALA A 108 14.12 -23.18 -9.18
N SER A 109 15.11 -22.44 -8.64
CA SER A 109 16.48 -22.94 -8.49
C SER A 109 16.63 -24.02 -7.42
N LEU A 110 15.75 -24.04 -6.41
CA LEU A 110 15.74 -25.02 -5.32
C LEU A 110 14.81 -26.19 -5.59
N SER A 111 13.93 -26.11 -6.58
CA SER A 111 13.04 -27.17 -7.00
C SER A 111 13.77 -28.17 -7.89
N ALA A 112 13.54 -29.45 -7.70
CA ALA A 112 14.19 -30.53 -8.47
C ALA A 112 13.81 -30.49 -9.96
N ASP A 113 12.60 -30.02 -10.28
CA ASP A 113 12.05 -29.90 -11.64
C ASP A 113 12.23 -28.51 -12.25
N GLY A 114 12.82 -27.55 -11.52
CA GLY A 114 12.95 -26.16 -11.95
C GLY A 114 11.63 -25.39 -12.04
N MET A 115 10.54 -25.95 -11.54
CA MET A 115 9.19 -25.35 -11.57
C MET A 115 8.78 -24.79 -10.21
N THR A 116 7.80 -23.89 -10.22
CA THR A 116 7.30 -23.25 -8.99
C THR A 116 5.94 -23.76 -8.53
N ASN A 117 5.24 -24.55 -9.36
CA ASN A 117 3.83 -24.93 -9.17
C ASN A 117 3.60 -26.45 -9.07
N THR A 118 4.65 -27.20 -8.76
CA THR A 118 4.58 -28.66 -8.63
C THR A 118 4.57 -29.12 -7.18
N ALA A 119 4.17 -30.35 -6.91
CA ALA A 119 4.30 -30.93 -5.58
C ALA A 119 5.76 -31.00 -5.10
N GLU A 120 6.71 -31.15 -6.02
CA GLU A 120 8.15 -31.18 -5.75
C GLU A 120 8.69 -29.81 -5.34
N SER A 121 8.06 -28.70 -5.76
CA SER A 121 8.43 -27.36 -5.38
C SER A 121 8.05 -26.97 -3.94
N ALA A 122 7.26 -27.79 -3.24
CA ALA A 122 6.78 -27.46 -1.90
C ALA A 122 7.93 -27.26 -0.87
N ASN A 123 8.97 -28.09 -0.91
CA ASN A 123 10.16 -27.93 -0.08
C ASN A 123 10.99 -26.69 -0.50
N ALA A 124 11.05 -26.41 -1.80
CA ALA A 124 11.72 -25.23 -2.33
C ALA A 124 11.04 -23.93 -1.84
N TRP A 125 9.71 -23.90 -1.75
CA TRP A 125 8.96 -22.80 -1.13
C TRP A 125 9.30 -22.64 0.35
N PHE A 126 9.34 -23.74 1.11
CA PHE A 126 9.70 -23.68 2.53
C PHE A 126 11.10 -23.08 2.75
N TYR A 127 12.12 -23.55 2.02
CA TYR A 127 13.48 -23.03 2.16
C TYR A 127 13.60 -21.59 1.69
N THR A 128 12.95 -21.24 0.59
CA THR A 128 12.93 -19.86 0.07
C THR A 128 12.32 -18.91 1.10
N MET A 129 11.16 -19.26 1.64
CA MET A 129 10.49 -18.41 2.64
C MET A 129 11.27 -18.34 3.95
N ALA A 130 11.95 -19.40 4.36
CA ALA A 130 12.85 -19.37 5.51
C ALA A 130 14.02 -18.39 5.31
N ILE A 131 14.65 -18.39 4.12
CA ILE A 131 15.72 -17.44 3.76
C ILE A 131 15.20 -16.00 3.83
N TYR A 132 14.06 -15.70 3.19
CA TYR A 132 13.47 -14.36 3.20
C TYR A 132 13.01 -13.91 4.58
N ALA A 133 12.44 -14.82 5.37
CA ALA A 133 12.02 -14.52 6.75
C ALA A 133 13.22 -14.19 7.67
N ILE A 134 14.32 -14.95 7.54
CA ILE A 134 15.56 -14.68 8.29
C ILE A 134 16.19 -13.36 7.81
N ALA A 135 16.26 -13.11 6.50
CA ALA A 135 16.75 -11.84 5.97
C ALA A 135 15.90 -10.66 6.48
N GLY A 136 14.57 -10.80 6.51
CA GLY A 136 13.66 -9.82 7.10
C GLY A 136 13.93 -9.56 8.57
N LEU A 137 14.18 -10.62 9.37
CA LEU A 137 14.55 -10.48 10.78
C LEU A 137 15.87 -9.72 10.95
N LEU A 138 16.87 -10.01 10.14
CA LEU A 138 18.16 -9.30 10.19
C LEU A 138 17.98 -7.80 9.89
N LEU A 139 17.12 -7.44 8.93
CA LEU A 139 16.78 -6.05 8.65
C LEU A 139 16.02 -5.38 9.82
N LEU A 140 15.12 -6.10 10.50
CA LEU A 140 14.44 -5.59 11.70
C LEU A 140 15.44 -5.37 12.85
N VAL A 141 16.38 -6.29 13.05
CA VAL A 141 17.45 -6.14 14.05
C VAL A 141 18.37 -4.97 13.69
N PHE A 142 18.73 -4.81 12.42
CA PHE A 142 19.49 -3.64 11.95
C PHE A 142 18.73 -2.34 12.23
N CYS A 143 17.45 -2.26 11.89
CA CYS A 143 16.61 -1.10 12.19
C CYS A 143 16.57 -0.82 13.70
N PHE A 144 16.39 -1.83 14.53
CA PHE A 144 16.41 -1.70 16.00
C PHE A 144 17.73 -1.11 16.52
N THR A 145 18.87 -1.53 15.99
CA THR A 145 20.20 -1.08 16.45
C THR A 145 20.51 0.36 16.00
N GLN A 146 20.09 0.73 14.80
CA GLN A 146 20.42 2.04 14.22
C GLN A 146 19.41 3.13 14.62
N CYS A 147 18.11 2.80 14.74
CA CYS A 147 17.08 3.78 15.08
C CYS A 147 17.03 4.04 16.59
N LYS A 148 17.28 5.29 16.99
CA LYS A 148 17.12 5.74 18.38
C LYS A 148 15.94 6.70 18.46
N GLU A 149 14.98 6.40 19.32
CA GLU A 149 13.83 7.28 19.60
C GLU A 149 14.35 8.55 20.28
N ARG A 150 14.22 9.70 19.61
CA ARG A 150 14.66 11.01 20.12
C ARG A 150 13.49 11.85 20.65
N VAL A 151 12.31 11.59 20.12
CA VAL A 151 11.07 12.27 20.48
C VAL A 151 10.16 11.28 21.17
N VAL A 152 10.27 11.15 22.50
CA VAL A 152 9.34 10.33 23.28
C VAL A 152 8.18 11.25 23.69
N MET A 153 6.98 10.96 23.20
CA MET A 153 5.77 11.59 23.72
C MET A 153 5.46 10.97 25.09
N ASP A 154 5.31 11.81 26.10
CA ASP A 154 4.93 11.38 27.44
C ASP A 154 3.55 10.70 27.41
N ALA A 155 3.45 9.53 28.04
CA ALA A 155 2.24 8.73 28.10
C ALA A 155 1.05 9.46 28.80
N LYS A 156 1.27 10.62 29.40
CA LYS A 156 0.24 11.43 30.07
C LYS A 156 -0.70 12.16 29.11
N GLU A 157 -0.33 12.31 27.82
CA GLU A 157 -1.17 12.99 26.82
C GLU A 157 -2.02 12.03 25.97
N THR A 158 -1.89 10.72 26.16
CA THR A 158 -2.76 9.74 25.48
C THR A 158 -4.07 9.61 26.25
N GLU A 159 -4.96 10.57 26.10
CA GLU A 159 -6.38 10.37 26.48
C GLU A 159 -6.86 9.07 25.80
N LYS A 160 -7.59 8.24 26.53
CA LYS A 160 -8.18 7.00 26.00
C LYS A 160 -9.09 7.35 24.84
N VAL A 161 -8.63 7.14 23.62
CA VAL A 161 -9.42 7.34 22.41
C VAL A 161 -10.62 6.41 22.44
N GLN A 162 -11.81 6.99 22.57
CA GLN A 162 -13.07 6.27 22.48
C GLN A 162 -13.54 6.23 21.02
N VAL A 163 -14.38 5.27 20.67
CA VAL A 163 -14.95 5.18 19.31
C VAL A 163 -15.80 6.41 18.99
N SER A 164 -16.42 7.03 20.02
CA SER A 164 -17.12 8.31 19.92
C SER A 164 -16.23 9.42 19.38
N ASP A 165 -14.97 9.48 19.86
CA ASP A 165 -14.01 10.54 19.49
C ASP A 165 -13.62 10.43 18.02
N LEU A 166 -13.51 9.18 17.50
CA LEU A 166 -13.27 8.93 16.07
C LEU A 166 -14.41 9.50 15.21
N TRP A 167 -15.65 9.31 15.65
CA TRP A 167 -16.83 9.78 14.92
C TRP A 167 -17.01 11.29 14.99
N GLU A 168 -16.74 11.89 16.14
CA GLU A 168 -16.79 13.34 16.32
C GLU A 168 -15.73 14.03 15.49
N GLU A 169 -14.48 13.53 15.50
CA GLU A 169 -13.40 14.07 14.68
C GLU A 169 -13.70 13.93 13.20
N PHE A 170 -14.20 12.78 12.75
CA PHE A 170 -14.61 12.59 11.36
C PHE A 170 -15.68 13.59 10.92
N LYS A 171 -16.65 13.91 11.78
CA LYS A 171 -17.70 14.91 11.47
C LYS A 171 -17.15 16.33 11.43
N ARG A 172 -16.24 16.66 12.34
CA ARG A 172 -15.73 18.01 12.55
C ARG A 172 -14.62 18.38 11.57
N ASN A 173 -13.72 17.46 11.28
CA ASN A 173 -12.56 17.68 10.43
C ASN A 173 -12.91 17.45 8.96
N ARG A 174 -13.25 18.54 8.23
CA ARG A 174 -13.61 18.46 6.81
C ARG A 174 -12.46 17.95 5.92
N PRO A 175 -11.21 18.42 6.06
CA PRO A 175 -10.07 17.85 5.33
C PRO A 175 -9.89 16.35 5.55
N LEU A 176 -10.12 15.85 6.77
CA LEU A 176 -10.07 14.42 7.08
C LEU A 176 -11.12 13.62 6.29
N ARG A 177 -12.36 14.15 6.19
CA ARG A 177 -13.41 13.49 5.39
C ARG A 177 -13.05 13.40 3.91
N ILE A 178 -12.52 14.49 3.35
CA ILE A 178 -12.07 14.51 1.95
C ILE A 178 -10.95 13.49 1.75
N LEU A 179 -9.96 13.49 2.64
CA LEU A 179 -8.85 12.56 2.60
C LEU A 179 -9.33 11.10 2.75
N ALA A 180 -10.29 10.83 3.63
CA ALA A 180 -10.88 9.52 3.84
C ALA A 180 -11.49 8.94 2.56
N PHE A 181 -12.37 9.69 1.88
CA PHE A 181 -12.96 9.26 0.62
C PHE A 181 -11.93 9.13 -0.49
N PHE A 182 -10.93 9.99 -0.51
CA PHE A 182 -9.81 9.88 -1.45
C PHE A 182 -9.03 8.59 -1.22
N PHE A 183 -8.72 8.22 0.04
CA PHE A 183 -8.09 6.94 0.38
C PHE A 183 -8.93 5.73 -0.07
N ILE A 184 -10.23 5.74 0.23
CA ILE A 184 -11.11 4.65 -0.17
C ILE A 184 -11.09 4.46 -1.69
N THR A 185 -11.26 5.53 -2.46
CA THR A 185 -11.32 5.44 -3.93
C THR A 185 -9.97 5.07 -4.55
N ALA A 186 -8.88 5.65 -4.06
CA ALA A 186 -7.53 5.37 -4.56
C ALA A 186 -7.11 3.91 -4.28
N PHE A 187 -7.35 3.41 -3.07
CA PHE A 187 -7.00 2.03 -2.71
C PHE A 187 -7.95 1.00 -3.32
N ALA A 188 -9.23 1.32 -3.50
CA ALA A 188 -10.14 0.47 -4.26
C ALA A 188 -9.68 0.35 -5.72
N MET A 189 -9.30 1.45 -6.36
CA MET A 189 -8.73 1.45 -7.71
C MET A 189 -7.47 0.59 -7.80
N MET A 190 -6.54 0.75 -6.84
CA MET A 190 -5.31 -0.06 -6.80
C MET A 190 -5.59 -1.55 -6.66
N ALA A 191 -6.52 -1.93 -5.77
CA ALA A 191 -6.87 -3.33 -5.54
C ALA A 191 -7.51 -3.97 -6.78
N VAL A 192 -8.44 -3.26 -7.44
CA VAL A 192 -9.04 -3.70 -8.70
C VAL A 192 -7.98 -3.88 -9.77
N GLY A 193 -7.14 -2.87 -9.99
CA GLY A 193 -6.12 -2.87 -11.04
C GLY A 193 -5.05 -3.95 -10.84
N ASN A 194 -4.60 -4.18 -9.61
CA ASN A 194 -3.61 -5.22 -9.29
C ASN A 194 -4.18 -6.63 -9.51
N SER A 195 -5.42 -6.86 -9.09
CA SER A 195 -6.08 -8.15 -9.29
C SER A 195 -6.33 -8.46 -10.77
N ALA A 196 -6.67 -7.46 -11.56
CA ALA A 196 -7.04 -7.65 -12.96
C ALA A 196 -5.85 -7.71 -13.93
N GLY A 197 -4.67 -7.21 -13.53
CA GLY A 197 -3.52 -7.12 -14.43
C GLY A 197 -3.04 -8.47 -14.96
N SER A 198 -3.01 -9.52 -14.12
CA SER A 198 -2.64 -10.87 -14.53
C SER A 198 -3.67 -11.47 -15.51
N TYR A 199 -4.96 -11.30 -15.23
CA TYR A 199 -6.03 -11.76 -16.13
C TYR A 199 -5.95 -11.06 -17.48
N TYR A 200 -5.68 -9.77 -17.50
CA TYR A 200 -5.52 -8.99 -18.72
C TYR A 200 -4.38 -9.52 -19.59
N MET A 201 -3.22 -9.77 -19.00
CA MET A 201 -2.07 -10.29 -19.76
C MET A 201 -2.33 -11.70 -20.27
N LEU A 202 -2.99 -12.55 -19.48
CA LEU A 202 -3.23 -13.94 -19.84
C LEU A 202 -4.33 -14.09 -20.90
N TYR A 203 -5.48 -13.45 -20.70
CA TYR A 203 -6.68 -13.69 -21.51
C TYR A 203 -6.93 -12.65 -22.60
N ASN A 204 -6.56 -11.39 -22.39
CA ASN A 204 -6.74 -10.35 -23.40
C ASN A 204 -5.53 -10.23 -24.33
N VAL A 205 -4.32 -10.24 -23.77
CA VAL A 205 -3.09 -10.06 -24.56
C VAL A 205 -2.57 -11.40 -25.08
N HIS A 206 -2.93 -12.52 -24.43
CA HIS A 206 -2.36 -13.86 -24.66
C HIS A 206 -0.83 -13.89 -24.53
N GLY A 207 -0.34 -13.13 -23.53
CA GLY A 207 1.07 -12.97 -23.25
C GLY A 207 1.69 -14.20 -22.58
N THR A 208 3.01 -14.34 -22.75
CA THR A 208 3.79 -15.34 -22.01
C THR A 208 3.93 -15.00 -20.53
N SER A 209 4.36 -15.93 -19.70
CA SER A 209 4.63 -15.71 -18.28
C SER A 209 5.66 -14.60 -18.07
N ASP A 210 6.71 -14.53 -18.92
CA ASP A 210 7.72 -13.46 -18.86
C ASP A 210 7.14 -12.10 -19.22
N GLN A 211 6.26 -12.04 -20.21
CA GLN A 211 5.57 -10.80 -20.59
C GLN A 211 4.64 -10.32 -19.50
N MET A 212 3.94 -11.24 -18.82
CA MET A 212 3.12 -10.90 -17.65
C MET A 212 3.98 -10.38 -16.49
N ALA A 213 5.10 -11.02 -16.20
CA ALA A 213 6.05 -10.57 -15.17
C ALA A 213 6.58 -9.16 -15.47
N ASN A 214 6.98 -8.89 -16.73
CA ASN A 214 7.42 -7.57 -17.16
C ASN A 214 6.33 -6.51 -17.04
N PHE A 215 5.09 -6.83 -17.41
CA PHE A 215 3.94 -5.93 -17.26
C PHE A 215 3.70 -5.56 -15.79
N MET A 216 3.75 -6.54 -14.89
CA MET A 216 3.61 -6.32 -13.45
C MET A 216 4.76 -5.48 -12.90
N ALA A 217 5.99 -5.74 -13.32
CA ALA A 217 7.17 -4.98 -12.92
C ALA A 217 7.10 -3.51 -13.33
N LEU A 218 6.64 -3.25 -14.56
CA LEU A 218 6.40 -1.89 -15.05
C LEU A 218 5.39 -1.12 -14.19
N GLY A 219 4.55 -1.84 -13.46
CA GLY A 219 3.69 -1.27 -12.42
C GLY A 219 4.44 -0.60 -11.27
N SER A 220 5.68 -1.00 -10.97
CA SER A 220 6.48 -0.50 -9.84
C SER A 220 7.65 0.39 -10.25
N ILE A 221 8.16 0.26 -11.48
CA ILE A 221 9.33 1.01 -11.97
C ILE A 221 9.18 2.53 -11.84
N PRO A 222 8.01 3.15 -12.14
CA PRO A 222 7.86 4.60 -11.98
C PRO A 222 8.12 5.12 -10.57
N ALA A 223 7.96 4.27 -9.53
CA ALA A 223 8.25 4.66 -8.16
C ALA A 223 9.71 5.08 -7.98
N PHE A 224 10.64 4.36 -8.61
CA PHE A 224 12.07 4.66 -8.52
C PHE A 224 12.46 5.97 -9.18
N ILE A 225 11.76 6.33 -10.26
CA ILE A 225 12.03 7.54 -11.04
C ILE A 225 11.34 8.76 -10.43
N PHE A 226 10.06 8.64 -10.14
CA PHE A 226 9.22 9.80 -9.83
C PHE A 226 9.08 10.08 -8.33
N MET A 227 9.18 9.08 -7.44
CA MET A 227 9.08 9.35 -5.99
C MET A 227 10.15 10.30 -5.47
N PRO A 228 11.43 10.19 -5.85
CA PRO A 228 12.44 11.19 -5.48
C PRO A 228 12.16 12.59 -6.04
N LEU A 229 11.44 12.67 -7.16
CA LEU A 229 11.11 13.93 -7.84
C LEU A 229 9.84 14.60 -7.27
N VAL A 230 9.01 13.87 -6.53
CA VAL A 230 7.73 14.38 -5.98
C VAL A 230 7.91 15.69 -5.19
N PRO A 231 8.87 15.86 -4.27
CA PRO A 231 9.05 17.12 -3.55
C PRO A 231 9.35 18.30 -4.48
N TRP A 232 10.17 18.08 -5.51
CA TRP A 232 10.52 19.09 -6.50
C TRP A 232 9.32 19.46 -7.39
N ILE A 233 8.59 18.45 -7.86
CA ILE A 233 7.37 18.64 -8.67
C ILE A 233 6.33 19.44 -7.88
N LYS A 234 6.09 19.04 -6.61
CA LYS A 234 5.17 19.72 -5.71
C LYS A 234 5.50 21.21 -5.54
N ARG A 235 6.80 21.51 -5.31
CA ARG A 235 7.26 22.92 -5.17
C ARG A 235 7.01 23.74 -6.43
N LYS A 236 7.10 23.13 -7.62
CA LYS A 236 6.94 23.84 -8.91
C LYS A 236 5.49 24.12 -9.29
N ILE A 237 4.61 23.15 -9.12
CA ILE A 237 3.22 23.22 -9.63
C ILE A 237 2.17 23.24 -8.52
N GLY A 238 2.59 23.06 -7.27
CA GLY A 238 1.67 22.94 -6.12
C GLY A 238 0.98 21.57 -6.03
N LYS A 239 0.47 21.24 -4.84
CA LYS A 239 -0.10 19.92 -4.56
C LYS A 239 -1.36 19.59 -5.36
N ARG A 240 -2.29 20.56 -5.53
CA ARG A 240 -3.53 20.33 -6.30
C ARG A 240 -3.26 20.06 -7.77
N ALA A 241 -2.40 20.87 -8.40
CA ALA A 241 -2.03 20.68 -9.79
C ALA A 241 -1.29 19.36 -9.99
N MET A 242 -0.42 18.98 -9.05
CA MET A 242 0.28 17.71 -9.09
C MET A 242 -0.70 16.52 -9.07
N PHE A 243 -1.70 16.49 -8.16
CA PHE A 243 -2.72 15.45 -8.17
C PHE A 243 -3.48 15.40 -9.49
N ASN A 244 -3.97 16.56 -9.98
CA ASN A 244 -4.74 16.62 -11.23
C ASN A 244 -3.92 16.13 -12.43
N VAL A 245 -2.67 16.54 -12.56
CA VAL A 245 -1.78 16.13 -13.65
C VAL A 245 -1.54 14.63 -13.60
N PHE A 246 -1.11 14.09 -12.44
CA PHE A 246 -0.73 12.68 -12.36
C PHE A 246 -1.94 11.73 -12.41
N LEU A 247 -3.07 12.11 -11.81
CA LEU A 247 -4.30 11.33 -11.96
C LEU A 247 -4.81 11.36 -13.42
N SER A 248 -4.66 12.50 -14.14
CA SER A 248 -4.97 12.55 -15.57
C SER A 248 -4.04 11.68 -16.40
N ILE A 249 -2.73 11.66 -16.10
CA ILE A 249 -1.76 10.75 -16.74
C ILE A 249 -2.17 9.30 -16.54
N ALA A 250 -2.61 8.93 -15.32
CA ALA A 250 -3.09 7.58 -15.04
C ALA A 250 -4.32 7.22 -15.88
N ILE A 251 -5.29 8.13 -15.99
CA ILE A 251 -6.51 7.93 -16.80
C ILE A 251 -6.14 7.78 -18.29
N VAL A 252 -5.22 8.59 -18.80
CA VAL A 252 -4.71 8.47 -20.18
C VAL A 252 -4.07 7.08 -20.39
N GLY A 253 -3.23 6.61 -19.46
CA GLY A 253 -2.65 5.28 -19.53
C GLY A 253 -3.70 4.16 -19.54
N MET A 254 -4.77 4.29 -18.76
CA MET A 254 -5.89 3.34 -18.76
C MET A 254 -6.68 3.38 -20.09
N ALA A 255 -6.93 4.57 -20.61
CA ALA A 255 -7.58 4.73 -21.92
C ALA A 255 -6.74 4.12 -23.05
N LEU A 256 -5.41 4.29 -23.01
CA LEU A 256 -4.49 3.65 -23.96
C LEU A 256 -4.57 2.13 -23.87
N LEU A 257 -4.54 1.53 -22.65
CA LEU A 257 -4.71 0.08 -22.47
C LEU A 257 -6.03 -0.42 -23.09
N TYR A 258 -7.12 0.32 -22.88
CA TYR A 258 -8.42 -0.01 -23.45
C TYR A 258 -8.40 0.06 -24.98
N ILE A 259 -7.92 1.16 -25.58
CA ILE A 259 -7.86 1.35 -27.02
C ILE A 259 -6.96 0.32 -27.69
N ILE A 260 -5.76 0.06 -27.14
CA ILE A 260 -4.84 -0.97 -27.65
C ILE A 260 -5.53 -2.33 -27.69
N SER A 261 -6.30 -2.66 -26.65
CA SER A 261 -6.97 -3.95 -26.56
C SER A 261 -8.14 -4.11 -27.52
N MET A 262 -8.78 -3.01 -27.93
CA MET A 262 -9.88 -3.02 -28.90
C MET A 262 -9.38 -3.20 -30.35
N ILE A 263 -8.12 -2.90 -30.64
CA ILE A 263 -7.56 -2.94 -32.00
C ILE A 263 -6.58 -4.12 -32.10
N PRO A 264 -6.93 -5.21 -32.83
CA PRO A 264 -6.10 -6.40 -32.89
C PRO A 264 -4.65 -6.16 -33.37
N SER A 265 -4.44 -5.25 -34.32
CA SER A 265 -3.12 -4.89 -34.81
C SER A 265 -2.24 -4.17 -33.80
N LEU A 266 -2.82 -3.44 -32.84
CA LEU A 266 -2.10 -2.78 -31.76
C LEU A 266 -1.88 -3.76 -30.60
N LYS A 267 -2.85 -4.60 -30.31
CA LYS A 267 -2.81 -5.61 -29.26
C LYS A 267 -1.65 -6.59 -29.44
N SER A 268 -1.32 -6.95 -30.67
CA SER A 268 -0.19 -7.84 -30.99
C SER A 268 1.19 -7.20 -30.73
N GLN A 269 1.25 -5.87 -30.57
CA GLN A 269 2.48 -5.14 -30.29
C GLN A 269 2.66 -4.95 -28.79
N ILE A 270 3.24 -5.92 -28.11
CA ILE A 270 3.40 -5.97 -26.65
C ILE A 270 4.06 -4.71 -26.05
N TRP A 271 4.95 -4.06 -26.80
CA TRP A 271 5.61 -2.85 -26.33
C TRP A 271 4.65 -1.67 -26.12
N LEU A 272 3.55 -1.58 -26.91
CA LEU A 272 2.49 -0.58 -26.70
C LEU A 272 1.76 -0.80 -25.38
N VAL A 273 1.48 -2.08 -25.04
CA VAL A 273 0.88 -2.45 -23.75
C VAL A 273 1.80 -2.04 -22.60
N TYR A 274 3.12 -2.24 -22.75
CA TYR A 274 4.10 -1.83 -21.74
C TYR A 274 4.17 -0.32 -21.57
N VAL A 275 4.17 0.43 -22.66
CA VAL A 275 4.15 1.91 -22.62
C VAL A 275 2.89 2.42 -21.94
N ALA A 276 1.72 1.87 -22.28
CA ALA A 276 0.46 2.26 -21.65
C ALA A 276 0.45 1.92 -20.14
N GLN A 277 0.98 0.76 -19.76
CA GLN A 277 1.14 0.37 -18.35
C GLN A 277 2.08 1.31 -17.60
N PHE A 278 3.21 1.67 -18.18
CA PHE A 278 4.16 2.61 -17.58
C PHE A 278 3.54 3.99 -17.36
N ILE A 279 2.80 4.52 -18.35
CA ILE A 279 2.10 5.80 -18.25
C ILE A 279 1.05 5.74 -17.13
N LYS A 280 0.21 4.69 -17.13
CA LYS A 280 -0.79 4.46 -16.06
C LYS A 280 -0.14 4.43 -14.69
N SER A 281 0.91 3.63 -14.54
CA SER A 281 1.57 3.41 -13.25
C SER A 281 2.29 4.66 -12.75
N THR A 282 2.85 5.48 -13.65
CA THR A 282 3.46 6.77 -13.29
C THR A 282 2.44 7.66 -12.59
N GLY A 283 1.26 7.82 -13.19
CA GLY A 283 0.21 8.64 -12.61
C GLY A 283 -0.29 8.11 -11.26
N VAL A 284 -0.56 6.81 -11.18
CA VAL A 284 -1.04 6.16 -9.95
C VAL A 284 -0.01 6.29 -8.82
N ILE A 285 1.25 5.96 -9.07
CA ILE A 285 2.30 5.92 -8.03
C ILE A 285 2.56 7.31 -7.45
N VAL A 286 2.68 8.34 -8.27
CA VAL A 286 2.93 9.69 -7.77
C VAL A 286 1.76 10.20 -6.93
N ALA A 287 0.52 10.02 -7.41
CA ALA A 287 -0.66 10.47 -6.69
C ALA A 287 -0.84 9.70 -5.36
N THR A 288 -0.76 8.37 -5.39
CA THR A 288 -0.96 7.55 -4.17
C THR A 288 0.21 7.63 -3.20
N GLY A 289 1.43 7.83 -3.68
CA GLY A 289 2.60 8.02 -2.83
C GLY A 289 2.54 9.34 -2.06
N TYR A 290 2.18 10.42 -2.74
CA TYR A 290 2.06 11.74 -2.10
C TYR A 290 0.84 11.84 -1.17
N MET A 291 -0.19 11.07 -1.40
CA MET A 291 -1.40 11.04 -0.55
C MET A 291 -1.10 10.87 0.95
N TRP A 292 -0.08 10.08 1.29
CA TRP A 292 0.35 9.88 2.68
C TRP A 292 0.93 11.14 3.31
N ALA A 293 1.45 12.07 2.52
CA ALA A 293 1.96 13.35 3.01
C ALA A 293 0.84 14.29 3.47
N LEU A 294 -0.41 14.05 3.06
CA LEU A 294 -1.57 14.83 3.50
C LEU A 294 -2.03 14.47 4.91
N VAL A 295 -1.67 13.30 5.43
CA VAL A 295 -2.10 12.86 6.77
C VAL A 295 -1.60 13.80 7.89
N PRO A 296 -0.33 14.21 7.93
CA PRO A 296 0.15 15.21 8.90
C PRO A 296 -0.59 16.55 8.79
N GLU A 297 -0.92 17.02 7.58
CA GLU A 297 -1.65 18.28 7.37
C GLU A 297 -3.03 18.25 8.03
N VAL A 298 -3.72 17.13 7.88
CA VAL A 298 -5.04 16.91 8.51
C VAL A 298 -4.94 16.83 10.04
N ILE A 299 -3.84 16.30 10.57
CA ILE A 299 -3.54 16.31 12.02
C ILE A 299 -3.35 17.75 12.52
N SER A 300 -2.54 18.55 11.82
CA SER A 300 -2.33 19.98 12.16
C SER A 300 -3.64 20.76 12.11
N TYR A 301 -4.49 20.54 11.12
CA TYR A 301 -5.80 21.17 11.03
C TYR A 301 -6.71 20.75 12.21
N GLY A 302 -6.70 19.48 12.60
CA GLY A 302 -7.41 18.98 13.78
C GLY A 302 -6.94 19.66 15.07
N GLU A 303 -5.62 19.78 15.27
CA GLU A 303 -5.01 20.48 16.42
C GLU A 303 -5.40 21.96 16.44
N TYR A 304 -5.35 22.63 15.30
CA TYR A 304 -5.76 24.02 15.15
C TYR A 304 -7.22 24.25 15.58
N THR A 305 -8.13 23.39 15.17
CA THR A 305 -9.57 23.52 15.40
C THR A 305 -10.00 23.07 16.78
N THR A 306 -9.31 22.13 17.40
CA THR A 306 -9.69 21.51 18.67
C THR A 306 -8.82 21.95 19.86
N GLY A 307 -7.64 22.50 19.59
CA GLY A 307 -6.61 22.75 20.60
C GLY A 307 -5.94 21.48 21.13
N LYS A 308 -6.31 20.30 20.61
CA LYS A 308 -5.75 19.00 21.02
C LYS A 308 -5.08 18.30 19.84
N ARG A 309 -3.90 17.75 20.03
CA ARG A 309 -3.21 16.97 19.00
C ARG A 309 -3.74 15.53 18.95
N ILE A 310 -4.58 15.26 17.97
CA ILE A 310 -5.32 14.01 17.80
C ILE A 310 -4.70 13.07 16.76
N SER A 311 -3.37 13.04 16.68
CA SER A 311 -2.64 12.24 15.69
C SER A 311 -3.02 10.76 15.70
N GLY A 312 -3.27 10.19 16.88
CA GLY A 312 -3.70 8.78 17.01
C GLY A 312 -5.06 8.51 16.35
N ILE A 313 -6.02 9.44 16.52
CA ILE A 313 -7.36 9.34 15.93
C ILE A 313 -7.29 9.40 14.40
N VAL A 314 -6.58 10.39 13.85
CA VAL A 314 -6.43 10.57 12.41
C VAL A 314 -5.74 9.38 11.77
N ASN A 315 -4.65 8.86 12.35
CA ASN A 315 -3.96 7.68 11.84
C ASN A 315 -4.83 6.41 11.91
N ALA A 316 -5.60 6.23 12.98
CA ALA A 316 -6.53 5.09 13.10
C ALA A 316 -7.62 5.14 12.03
N LEU A 317 -8.23 6.32 11.80
CA LEU A 317 -9.24 6.54 10.77
C LEU A 317 -8.64 6.32 9.37
N THR A 318 -7.46 6.87 9.07
CA THR A 318 -6.76 6.66 7.80
C THR A 318 -6.52 5.17 7.55
N GLY A 319 -6.11 4.42 8.57
CA GLY A 319 -5.97 2.96 8.49
C GLY A 319 -7.26 2.21 8.20
N ILE A 320 -8.40 2.66 8.75
CA ILE A 320 -9.72 2.10 8.46
C ILE A 320 -10.11 2.36 7.00
N PHE A 321 -9.95 3.59 6.51
CA PHE A 321 -10.31 3.97 5.14
C PHE A 321 -9.43 3.28 4.10
N TYR A 322 -8.13 3.17 4.35
CA TYR A 322 -7.22 2.36 3.55
C TYR A 322 -7.72 0.92 3.39
N LYS A 323 -8.03 0.25 4.52
CA LYS A 323 -8.50 -1.14 4.51
C LYS A 323 -9.88 -1.29 3.87
N ALA A 324 -10.78 -0.32 4.09
CA ALA A 324 -12.09 -0.30 3.44
C ALA A 324 -11.94 -0.20 1.91
N GLY A 325 -11.06 0.67 1.42
CA GLY A 325 -10.76 0.77 -0.01
C GLY A 325 -10.23 -0.56 -0.58
N MET A 326 -9.24 -1.16 0.07
CA MET A 326 -8.70 -2.45 -0.34
C MET A 326 -9.74 -3.57 -0.36
N ALA A 327 -10.63 -3.62 0.65
CA ALA A 327 -11.69 -4.61 0.74
C ALA A 327 -12.72 -4.43 -0.39
N LEU A 328 -13.18 -3.20 -0.61
CA LEU A 328 -14.11 -2.89 -1.70
C LEU A 328 -13.50 -3.26 -3.07
N GLY A 329 -12.25 -2.85 -3.30
CA GLY A 329 -11.52 -3.16 -4.53
C GLY A 329 -11.26 -4.65 -4.72
N GLY A 330 -11.11 -5.43 -3.65
CA GLY A 330 -10.93 -6.87 -3.69
C GLY A 330 -12.20 -7.64 -4.09
N VAL A 331 -13.38 -7.13 -3.74
CA VAL A 331 -14.68 -7.76 -4.08
C VAL A 331 -15.07 -7.50 -5.55
N VAL A 332 -14.78 -6.31 -6.06
CA VAL A 332 -15.22 -5.88 -7.40
C VAL A 332 -14.78 -6.84 -8.53
N PRO A 333 -13.52 -7.31 -8.60
CA PRO A 333 -13.12 -8.25 -9.65
C PRO A 333 -13.91 -9.53 -9.64
N GLY A 334 -14.17 -10.11 -8.45
CA GLY A 334 -14.97 -11.32 -8.33
C GLY A 334 -16.40 -11.14 -8.83
N LEU A 335 -17.05 -10.02 -8.49
CA LEU A 335 -18.40 -9.70 -8.94
C LEU A 335 -18.47 -9.50 -10.46
N VAL A 336 -17.53 -8.74 -11.03
CA VAL A 336 -17.49 -8.48 -12.47
C VAL A 336 -17.23 -9.78 -13.25
N LEU A 337 -16.24 -10.57 -12.83
CA LEU A 337 -15.91 -11.84 -13.50
C LEU A 337 -17.07 -12.85 -13.41
N ALA A 338 -17.78 -12.91 -12.29
CA ALA A 338 -18.97 -13.73 -12.15
C ALA A 338 -20.11 -13.25 -13.08
N TYR A 339 -20.33 -11.94 -13.16
CA TYR A 339 -21.36 -11.33 -14.02
C TYR A 339 -21.14 -11.59 -15.51
N VAL A 340 -19.89 -11.54 -15.97
CA VAL A 340 -19.54 -11.77 -17.38
C VAL A 340 -19.35 -13.25 -17.72
N GLY A 341 -19.58 -14.16 -16.78
CA GLY A 341 -19.48 -15.61 -16.99
C GLY A 341 -18.05 -16.09 -17.24
N PHE A 342 -17.08 -15.56 -16.49
CA PHE A 342 -15.69 -16.00 -16.56
C PHE A 342 -15.58 -17.48 -16.15
N ASP A 343 -15.04 -18.33 -17.04
CA ASP A 343 -14.86 -19.76 -16.78
C ASP A 343 -13.44 -20.01 -16.23
N LYS A 344 -13.35 -20.25 -14.93
CA LYS A 344 -12.10 -20.58 -14.24
C LYS A 344 -11.47 -21.91 -14.65
N ASN A 345 -12.24 -22.82 -15.27
CA ASN A 345 -11.75 -24.13 -15.72
C ASN A 345 -11.14 -24.06 -17.13
N ASN A 346 -11.42 -23.00 -17.88
CA ASN A 346 -10.83 -22.79 -19.20
C ASN A 346 -9.62 -21.83 -19.10
N ALA A 347 -8.43 -22.42 -19.03
CA ALA A 347 -7.18 -21.68 -18.91
C ALA A 347 -6.70 -21.07 -20.24
N VAL A 348 -7.26 -21.48 -21.40
CA VAL A 348 -6.72 -21.12 -22.71
C VAL A 348 -7.48 -19.96 -23.35
N SER A 349 -8.82 -19.95 -23.24
CA SER A 349 -9.67 -18.95 -23.89
C SER A 349 -10.88 -18.61 -23.03
N GLN A 350 -11.33 -17.39 -23.15
CA GLN A 350 -12.53 -16.91 -22.46
C GLN A 350 -13.56 -16.43 -23.49
N SER A 351 -14.82 -16.29 -23.06
CA SER A 351 -15.84 -15.70 -23.91
C SER A 351 -15.52 -14.23 -24.23
N PRO A 352 -15.94 -13.68 -25.37
CA PRO A 352 -15.72 -12.26 -25.68
C PRO A 352 -16.25 -11.31 -24.60
N LEU A 353 -17.34 -11.69 -23.93
CA LEU A 353 -17.90 -10.92 -22.82
C LEU A 353 -17.00 -10.97 -21.58
N ALA A 354 -16.39 -12.13 -21.29
CA ALA A 354 -15.45 -12.26 -20.17
C ALA A 354 -14.15 -11.49 -20.43
N GLU A 355 -13.61 -11.51 -21.65
CA GLU A 355 -12.47 -10.66 -22.04
C GLU A 355 -12.81 -9.17 -21.89
N GLN A 356 -14.01 -8.77 -22.27
CA GLN A 356 -14.48 -7.39 -22.11
C GLN A 356 -14.63 -7.01 -20.62
N GLY A 357 -15.11 -7.93 -19.78
CA GLY A 357 -15.16 -7.74 -18.32
C GLY A 357 -13.78 -7.55 -17.69
N ILE A 358 -12.76 -8.26 -18.18
CA ILE A 358 -11.38 -8.05 -17.75
C ILE A 358 -10.88 -6.66 -18.15
N LEU A 359 -11.23 -6.18 -19.35
CA LEU A 359 -10.90 -4.81 -19.76
C LEU A 359 -11.60 -3.76 -18.90
N TRP A 360 -12.83 -4.00 -18.47
CA TRP A 360 -13.51 -3.12 -17.50
C TRP A 360 -12.73 -3.01 -16.20
N LEU A 361 -12.19 -4.12 -15.71
CA LEU A 361 -11.41 -4.17 -14.47
C LEU A 361 -10.05 -3.49 -14.57
N VAL A 362 -9.39 -3.55 -15.73
CA VAL A 362 -8.04 -2.96 -15.91
C VAL A 362 -8.08 -1.49 -16.28
N ALA A 363 -9.13 -1.06 -17.00
CA ALA A 363 -9.18 0.29 -17.57
C ALA A 363 -10.38 1.10 -17.10
N ILE A 364 -11.63 0.63 -17.33
CA ILE A 364 -12.82 1.45 -17.15
C ILE A 364 -13.13 1.70 -15.67
N ILE A 365 -13.23 0.65 -14.86
CA ILE A 365 -13.57 0.78 -13.45
C ILE A 365 -12.50 1.58 -12.68
N PRO A 366 -11.19 1.30 -12.85
CA PRO A 366 -10.15 2.12 -12.26
C PRO A 366 -10.18 3.58 -12.74
N ALA A 367 -10.45 3.84 -14.01
CA ALA A 367 -10.56 5.22 -14.54
C ALA A 367 -11.73 5.97 -13.90
N ILE A 368 -12.89 5.34 -13.74
CA ILE A 368 -14.05 5.94 -13.06
C ILE A 368 -13.69 6.26 -11.59
N LEU A 369 -13.05 5.33 -10.88
CA LEU A 369 -12.62 5.56 -9.51
C LEU A 369 -11.60 6.71 -9.42
N LEU A 370 -10.68 6.86 -10.40
CA LEU A 370 -9.75 7.98 -10.44
C LEU A 370 -10.44 9.31 -10.74
N ILE A 371 -11.44 9.34 -11.60
CA ILE A 371 -12.24 10.56 -11.86
C ILE A 371 -12.96 10.97 -10.56
N ILE A 372 -13.54 10.02 -9.84
CA ILE A 372 -14.15 10.28 -8.54
C ILE A 372 -13.09 10.81 -7.56
N ALA A 373 -11.92 10.19 -7.52
CA ALA A 373 -10.81 10.62 -6.67
C ALA A 373 -10.34 12.04 -7.00
N MET A 374 -10.24 12.41 -8.29
CA MET A 374 -9.94 13.79 -8.74
C MET A 374 -10.99 14.78 -8.25
N PHE A 375 -12.27 14.44 -8.38
CA PHE A 375 -13.34 15.30 -7.90
C PHE A 375 -13.32 15.48 -6.39
N ILE A 376 -12.99 14.41 -5.64
CA ILE A 376 -12.86 14.46 -4.17
C ILE A 376 -11.68 15.35 -3.77
N ILE A 377 -10.48 15.11 -4.33
CA ILE A 377 -9.28 15.85 -3.95
C ILE A 377 -9.31 17.32 -4.41
N SER A 378 -10.07 17.65 -5.45
CA SER A 378 -10.26 19.03 -5.87
C SER A 378 -10.95 19.90 -4.80
N LYS A 379 -11.68 19.28 -3.87
CA LYS A 379 -12.33 19.94 -2.72
C LYS A 379 -11.41 20.07 -1.49
N TYR A 380 -10.17 19.60 -1.58
CA TYR A 380 -9.21 19.70 -0.48
C TYR A 380 -8.70 21.13 -0.36
N GLU A 381 -8.99 21.77 0.78
CA GLU A 381 -8.81 23.22 0.96
C GLU A 381 -7.45 23.60 1.55
N LEU A 382 -6.72 22.63 2.12
CA LEU A 382 -5.43 22.90 2.73
C LEU A 382 -4.34 22.99 1.66
N ASP A 383 -4.05 24.20 1.17
CA ASP A 383 -2.85 24.48 0.39
C ASP A 383 -1.63 24.68 1.30
N ASP A 384 -0.45 24.87 0.72
CA ASP A 384 0.79 24.97 1.51
C ASP A 384 0.80 26.25 2.35
N GLU A 385 0.30 27.38 1.82
CA GLU A 385 0.22 28.66 2.54
C GLU A 385 -0.69 28.53 3.76
N ARG A 386 -1.84 27.90 3.61
CA ARG A 386 -2.80 27.70 4.70
C ARG A 386 -2.27 26.79 5.79
N ILE A 387 -1.52 25.75 5.42
CA ILE A 387 -0.86 24.86 6.40
C ILE A 387 0.23 25.60 7.18
N ASP A 388 1.02 26.44 6.50
CA ASP A 388 2.05 27.26 7.15
C ASP A 388 1.44 28.26 8.13
N GLU A 389 0.31 28.91 7.79
CA GLU A 389 -0.44 29.76 8.69
C GLU A 389 -0.91 28.99 9.93
N ILE A 390 -1.55 27.83 9.73
CA ILE A 390 -2.06 26.98 10.81
C ILE A 390 -0.93 26.56 11.75
N ASN A 391 0.21 26.14 11.21
CA ASN A 391 1.35 25.72 12.01
C ASN A 391 1.93 26.90 12.83
N LYS A 392 2.02 28.12 12.27
CA LYS A 392 2.44 29.32 12.99
C LYS A 392 1.47 29.69 14.13
N GLU A 393 0.16 29.57 13.88
CA GLU A 393 -0.83 29.86 14.93
C GLU A 393 -0.77 28.82 16.06
N ILE A 394 -0.56 27.53 15.75
CA ILE A 394 -0.36 26.48 16.75
C ILE A 394 0.89 26.77 17.60
N GLU A 395 2.00 27.15 16.96
CA GLU A 395 3.24 27.51 17.68
C GLU A 395 3.04 28.71 18.61
N ASN A 396 2.30 29.74 18.17
CA ASN A 396 2.02 30.93 18.99
C ASN A 396 1.08 30.61 20.18
N ARG A 397 0.18 29.64 20.06
CA ARG A 397 -0.67 29.18 21.18
C ARG A 397 0.10 28.38 22.23
N ASN A 398 1.18 27.71 21.80
CA ASN A 398 1.98 26.83 22.67
C ASN A 398 3.16 27.55 23.33
N ARG A 399 3.37 28.84 22.98
CA ARG A 399 4.31 29.76 23.65
C ARG A 399 3.61 30.53 24.77
#